data_6134584f74ea1905196b717680df2e7c
#
_entry.id   6134584f74ea1905196b717680df2e7c
#
_cell.length_a   1.000
_cell.length_b   1.000
_cell.length_c   1.000
_cell.angle_alpha   90.00
_cell.angle_beta   90.00
_cell.angle_gamma   90.00
#
_symmetry.space_group_name_H-M   'P 1'
#
loop_
_entity.id
_entity.type
_entity.pdbx_description
1 polymer ?
#
loop_
_entity_poly.entity_id
_entity_poly.type
_entity_poly.pdbx_seq_one_letter_code
_entity_poly.pdbx_strand_id
1 'polypeptide(L)'
;MLSQGGFLSMVGRVEKYLLEKIKAEGSIHITLVDPEKITPTQAARVAENSKVSGTSAMMIGGSTFVSQAHLDGVVKAIKRTVQIPIILFPNNITGISRYADAIWFMSLLNSVDPYFLIGAQILGAPLVKKYGLEPISMGYIIVGEGGTAGIVGKAIPVPYTKPELAAAHALAGQYLGMHFIYLEGG
;
A
#
# COMPACT_ATOMS: atom_id res chain seq x y z
N MET A 1 -12.41 28.04 5.36
CA MET A 1 -11.71 28.04 4.07
C MET A 1 -10.23 27.79 4.34
N LEU A 2 -9.76 26.53 4.21
CA LEU A 2 -8.32 26.23 4.28
C LEU A 2 -7.71 26.69 2.97
N SER A 3 -6.66 27.52 3.02
CA SER A 3 -5.96 28.03 1.86
C SER A 3 -5.36 26.86 1.05
N GLN A 4 -5.30 26.95 -0.28
CA GLN A 4 -4.70 25.95 -1.16
C GLN A 4 -3.25 25.57 -0.77
N GLY A 5 -2.53 26.42 -0.01
CA GLY A 5 -1.21 26.11 0.54
C GLY A 5 -1.20 25.09 1.69
N GLY A 6 -2.31 24.89 2.40
CA GLY A 6 -2.38 23.95 3.52
C GLY A 6 -2.51 22.48 3.08
N PHE A 7 -3.06 22.19 1.92
CA PHE A 7 -3.21 20.84 1.41
C PHE A 7 -1.89 20.26 0.87
N LEU A 8 -1.09 21.07 0.20
CA LEU A 8 0.24 20.69 -0.30
C LEU A 8 1.26 20.39 0.81
N SER A 9 1.04 20.89 2.05
CA SER A 9 1.91 20.59 3.20
C SER A 9 1.63 19.21 3.83
N MET A 10 0.56 18.52 3.45
CA MET A 10 0.19 17.19 3.95
C MET A 10 0.71 16.03 3.08
N VAL A 11 1.15 16.31 1.86
CA VAL A 11 1.73 15.31 0.95
C VAL A 11 3.17 15.07 1.33
N GLY A 12 3.50 13.82 1.69
CA GLY A 12 4.85 13.44 2.08
C GLY A 12 5.80 13.31 0.88
N ARG A 13 7.07 12.98 1.17
CA ARG A 13 8.13 12.88 0.15
C ARG A 13 7.90 11.75 -0.85
N VAL A 14 7.44 10.59 -0.36
CA VAL A 14 7.23 9.41 -1.23
C VAL A 14 6.00 9.62 -2.10
N GLU A 15 4.92 10.10 -1.52
CA GLU A 15 3.70 10.40 -2.28
C GLU A 15 3.95 11.45 -3.36
N LYS A 16 4.67 12.55 -3.01
CA LYS A 16 5.06 13.57 -3.97
C LYS A 16 5.87 12.98 -5.13
N TYR A 17 6.84 12.12 -4.83
CA TYR A 17 7.64 11.42 -5.84
C TYR A 17 6.76 10.59 -6.78
N LEU A 18 5.79 9.80 -6.23
CA LEU A 18 4.87 9.01 -7.07
C LEU A 18 4.03 9.89 -7.98
N LEU A 19 3.46 10.98 -7.45
CA LEU A 19 2.63 11.90 -8.23
C LEU A 19 3.41 12.63 -9.33
N GLU A 20 4.65 13.06 -9.05
CA GLU A 20 5.54 13.67 -10.04
C GLU A 20 5.89 12.67 -11.15
N LYS A 21 6.16 11.43 -10.81
CA LYS A 21 6.41 10.35 -11.76
C LYS A 21 5.18 10.08 -12.64
N ILE A 22 4.01 9.93 -12.06
CA ILE A 22 2.75 9.74 -12.79
C ILE A 22 2.51 10.91 -13.75
N LYS A 23 2.73 12.15 -13.30
CA LYS A 23 2.57 13.34 -14.13
C LYS A 23 3.55 13.36 -15.33
N ALA A 24 4.77 12.89 -15.12
CA ALA A 24 5.81 12.91 -16.17
C ALA A 24 5.65 11.74 -17.17
N GLU A 25 5.23 10.57 -16.70
CA GLU A 25 5.25 9.31 -17.47
C GLU A 25 3.85 8.82 -17.86
N GLY A 26 2.78 9.46 -17.36
CA GLY A 26 1.37 9.06 -17.53
C GLY A 26 0.96 7.91 -16.62
N SER A 27 1.79 6.91 -16.47
CA SER A 27 1.61 5.77 -15.55
C SER A 27 2.95 5.31 -15.01
N ILE A 28 2.92 4.62 -13.87
CA ILE A 28 4.12 4.03 -13.24
C ILE A 28 3.86 2.57 -12.90
N HIS A 29 4.94 1.81 -12.80
CA HIS A 29 4.93 0.44 -12.31
C HIS A 29 5.47 0.39 -10.88
N ILE A 30 4.80 -0.38 -10.01
CA ILE A 30 5.24 -0.68 -8.64
C ILE A 30 5.32 -2.20 -8.49
N THR A 31 6.47 -2.72 -8.12
CA THR A 31 6.67 -4.17 -7.93
C THR A 31 6.25 -4.58 -6.52
N LEU A 32 5.29 -5.50 -6.41
CA LEU A 32 4.92 -6.14 -5.15
C LEU A 32 5.84 -7.33 -4.85
N VAL A 33 6.34 -7.38 -3.64
CA VAL A 33 7.10 -8.51 -3.08
C VAL A 33 6.37 -9.03 -1.85
N ASP A 34 6.02 -10.32 -1.87
CA ASP A 34 5.46 -11.01 -0.72
C ASP A 34 6.60 -11.53 0.16
N PRO A 35 6.80 -10.97 1.36
CA PRO A 35 7.93 -11.33 2.22
C PRO A 35 7.86 -12.76 2.75
N GLU A 36 6.68 -13.39 2.77
CA GLU A 36 6.56 -14.79 3.19
C GLU A 36 7.15 -15.76 2.14
N LYS A 37 7.07 -15.39 0.86
CA LYS A 37 7.47 -16.26 -0.26
C LYS A 37 8.92 -16.06 -0.71
N ILE A 38 9.68 -15.20 -0.04
CA ILE A 38 11.00 -14.80 -0.52
C ILE A 38 12.01 -14.64 0.62
N THR A 39 13.25 -15.05 0.38
CA THR A 39 14.36 -14.73 1.29
C THR A 39 14.88 -13.30 1.06
N PRO A 40 15.58 -12.69 2.05
CA PRO A 40 16.19 -11.37 1.87
C PRO A 40 17.11 -11.28 0.63
N THR A 41 17.89 -12.33 0.35
CA THR A 41 18.80 -12.36 -0.81
C THR A 41 18.01 -12.39 -2.13
N GLN A 42 16.95 -13.18 -2.21
CA GLN A 42 16.06 -13.21 -3.38
C GLN A 42 15.35 -11.89 -3.58
N ALA A 43 14.89 -11.26 -2.49
CA ALA A 43 14.21 -9.97 -2.54
C ALA A 43 15.14 -8.87 -3.10
N ALA A 44 16.41 -8.86 -2.72
CA ALA A 44 17.42 -7.96 -3.27
C ALA A 44 17.57 -8.13 -4.80
N ARG A 45 17.65 -9.38 -5.29
CA ARG A 45 17.72 -9.67 -6.73
C ARG A 45 16.46 -9.23 -7.48
N VAL A 46 15.27 -9.47 -6.90
CA VAL A 46 14.01 -9.02 -7.49
C VAL A 46 14.00 -7.50 -7.58
N ALA A 47 14.42 -6.80 -6.53
CA ALA A 47 14.47 -5.33 -6.51
C ALA A 47 15.41 -4.77 -7.58
N GLU A 48 16.61 -5.35 -7.73
CA GLU A 48 17.58 -4.96 -8.76
C GLU A 48 16.99 -5.13 -10.16
N ASN A 49 16.47 -6.31 -10.46
CA ASN A 49 15.86 -6.60 -11.76
C ASN A 49 14.65 -5.69 -12.05
N SER A 50 13.79 -5.47 -11.05
CA SER A 50 12.63 -4.59 -11.17
C SER A 50 13.05 -3.14 -11.45
N LYS A 51 14.10 -2.67 -10.77
CA LYS A 51 14.64 -1.33 -11.00
C LYS A 51 15.18 -1.16 -12.41
N VAL A 52 15.93 -2.12 -12.92
CA VAL A 52 16.44 -2.13 -14.30
C VAL A 52 15.28 -2.15 -15.31
N SER A 53 14.18 -2.84 -14.98
CA SER A 53 12.95 -2.90 -15.79
C SER A 53 12.02 -1.69 -15.66
N GLY A 54 12.42 -0.63 -14.94
CA GLY A 54 11.67 0.63 -14.87
C GLY A 54 10.68 0.74 -13.72
N THR A 55 10.72 -0.17 -12.73
CA THR A 55 9.89 -0.02 -11.51
C THR A 55 10.20 1.29 -10.78
N SER A 56 9.16 2.02 -10.42
CA SER A 56 9.26 3.31 -9.73
C SER A 56 9.29 3.19 -8.20
N ALA A 57 8.71 2.13 -7.64
CA ALA A 57 8.75 1.85 -6.20
C ALA A 57 8.64 0.33 -5.95
N MET A 58 9.14 -0.12 -4.79
CA MET A 58 8.90 -1.48 -4.29
C MET A 58 7.76 -1.45 -3.28
N MET A 59 6.81 -2.37 -3.42
CA MET A 59 5.72 -2.58 -2.46
C MET A 59 5.94 -3.89 -1.71
N ILE A 60 5.89 -3.88 -0.39
CA ILE A 60 6.16 -5.05 0.44
C ILE A 60 4.91 -5.42 1.22
N GLY A 61 4.35 -6.57 0.91
CA GLY A 61 3.14 -7.05 1.58
C GLY A 61 2.69 -8.40 1.06
N GLY A 62 1.82 -9.03 1.81
CA GLY A 62 1.21 -10.33 1.48
C GLY A 62 -0.03 -10.54 2.34
N SER A 63 -0.80 -11.58 2.01
CA SER A 63 -2.08 -11.87 2.68
C SER A 63 -1.92 -12.70 3.96
N THR A 64 -0.73 -13.19 4.25
CA THR A 64 -0.43 -14.13 5.31
C THR A 64 0.57 -13.58 6.34
N PHE A 65 0.85 -14.35 7.39
CA PHE A 65 1.70 -13.90 8.49
C PHE A 65 3.19 -14.03 8.14
N VAL A 66 3.96 -13.00 8.48
CA VAL A 66 5.42 -13.01 8.44
C VAL A 66 5.98 -12.52 9.77
N SER A 67 7.10 -13.11 10.23
CA SER A 67 7.74 -12.61 11.44
C SER A 67 8.37 -11.24 11.21
N GLN A 68 8.36 -10.39 12.25
CA GLN A 68 8.95 -9.05 12.17
C GLN A 68 10.42 -9.07 11.75
N ALA A 69 11.20 -10.02 12.29
CA ALA A 69 12.63 -10.14 11.96
C ALA A 69 12.85 -10.46 10.46
N HIS A 70 12.02 -11.34 9.90
CA HIS A 70 12.11 -11.68 8.48
C HIS A 70 11.67 -10.51 7.59
N LEU A 71 10.56 -9.87 7.90
CA LEU A 71 10.10 -8.67 7.20
C LEU A 71 11.19 -7.58 7.19
N ASP A 72 11.77 -7.28 8.35
CA ASP A 72 12.85 -6.31 8.48
C ASP A 72 14.08 -6.70 7.65
N GLY A 73 14.40 -8.00 7.60
CA GLY A 73 15.47 -8.56 6.77
C GLY A 73 15.23 -8.31 5.27
N VAL A 74 14.01 -8.59 4.79
CA VAL A 74 13.61 -8.37 3.39
C VAL A 74 13.68 -6.87 3.04
N VAL A 75 13.08 -6.01 3.85
CA VAL A 75 13.08 -4.55 3.61
C VAL A 75 14.49 -3.99 3.59
N LYS A 76 15.35 -4.37 4.55
CA LYS A 76 16.76 -3.96 4.59
C LYS A 76 17.55 -4.42 3.35
N ALA A 77 17.33 -5.66 2.91
CA ALA A 77 18.02 -6.19 1.74
C ALA A 77 17.66 -5.39 0.48
N ILE A 78 16.38 -5.11 0.25
CA ILE A 78 15.90 -4.28 -0.86
C ILE A 78 16.50 -2.86 -0.75
N LYS A 79 16.42 -2.23 0.43
CA LYS A 79 16.88 -0.85 0.64
C LYS A 79 18.38 -0.64 0.39
N ARG A 80 19.20 -1.68 0.60
CA ARG A 80 20.65 -1.64 0.29
C ARG A 80 20.93 -1.76 -1.20
N THR A 81 19.99 -2.31 -1.98
CA THR A 81 20.17 -2.65 -3.39
C THR A 81 19.66 -1.54 -4.31
N VAL A 82 18.53 -0.91 -3.97
CA VAL A 82 17.90 0.11 -4.83
C VAL A 82 17.62 1.41 -4.08
N GLN A 83 17.62 2.52 -4.83
CA GLN A 83 17.38 3.88 -4.30
C GLN A 83 15.93 4.38 -4.58
N ILE A 84 15.02 3.46 -4.95
CA ILE A 84 13.60 3.81 -5.12
C ILE A 84 12.84 3.60 -3.81
N PRO A 85 11.70 4.27 -3.60
CA PRO A 85 10.91 4.14 -2.38
C PRO A 85 10.47 2.70 -2.12
N ILE A 86 10.47 2.32 -0.84
CA ILE A 86 9.89 1.08 -0.34
C ILE A 86 8.63 1.42 0.45
N ILE A 87 7.49 0.93 -0.02
CA ILE A 87 6.18 1.20 0.55
C ILE A 87 5.60 -0.09 1.13
N LEU A 88 5.25 -0.10 2.40
CA LEU A 88 4.59 -1.26 3.02
C LEU A 88 3.14 -1.37 2.55
N PHE A 89 2.69 -2.62 2.34
CA PHE A 89 1.32 -2.98 2.00
C PHE A 89 0.85 -4.07 2.98
N PRO A 90 0.64 -3.72 4.26
CA PRO A 90 0.42 -4.70 5.31
C PRO A 90 -1.01 -5.25 5.31
N ASN A 91 -1.17 -6.53 5.57
CA ASN A 91 -2.47 -7.15 5.85
C ASN A 91 -2.95 -6.90 7.30
N ASN A 92 -2.02 -6.60 8.21
CA ASN A 92 -2.29 -6.32 9.62
C ASN A 92 -1.14 -5.54 10.28
N ILE A 93 -1.23 -5.27 11.58
CA ILE A 93 -0.24 -4.49 12.34
C ILE A 93 1.15 -5.14 12.44
N THR A 94 1.29 -6.45 12.21
CA THR A 94 2.61 -7.13 12.22
C THR A 94 3.40 -6.91 10.94
N GLY A 95 2.75 -6.40 9.89
CA GLY A 95 3.38 -6.07 8.60
C GLY A 95 4.05 -4.69 8.55
N ILE A 96 4.40 -4.07 9.70
CA ILE A 96 4.95 -2.71 9.77
C ILE A 96 6.43 -2.75 10.12
N SER A 97 7.31 -2.52 9.13
CA SER A 97 8.76 -2.42 9.31
C SER A 97 9.22 -0.97 9.40
N ARG A 98 10.07 -0.65 10.40
CA ARG A 98 10.68 0.69 10.56
C ARG A 98 11.68 1.07 9.47
N TYR A 99 12.06 0.13 8.63
CA TYR A 99 13.11 0.34 7.61
C TYR A 99 12.56 0.73 6.24
N ALA A 100 11.24 0.72 6.07
CA ALA A 100 10.58 1.23 4.87
C ALA A 100 10.55 2.77 4.84
N ASP A 101 10.15 3.33 3.71
CA ASP A 101 10.01 4.78 3.53
C ASP A 101 8.59 5.26 3.81
N ALA A 102 7.61 4.46 3.39
CA ALA A 102 6.19 4.78 3.53
C ALA A 102 5.35 3.52 3.78
N ILE A 103 4.08 3.74 4.05
CA ILE A 103 3.06 2.71 4.20
C ILE A 103 1.78 3.15 3.51
N TRP A 104 1.18 2.26 2.73
CA TRP A 104 -0.21 2.42 2.32
C TRP A 104 -1.09 2.35 3.56
N PHE A 105 -1.50 3.51 4.05
CA PHE A 105 -2.40 3.62 5.19
C PHE A 105 -3.83 3.46 4.69
N MET A 106 -4.18 2.21 4.42
CA MET A 106 -5.36 1.85 3.65
C MET A 106 -6.56 1.48 4.50
N SER A 107 -7.76 1.72 3.96
CA SER A 107 -9.04 1.21 4.45
C SER A 107 -9.66 0.31 3.39
N LEU A 108 -10.10 -0.90 3.76
CA LEU A 108 -10.80 -1.82 2.87
C LEU A 108 -12.27 -1.42 2.78
N LEU A 109 -12.60 -0.60 1.78
CA LEU A 109 -13.86 0.14 1.69
C LEU A 109 -15.11 -0.74 1.54
N ASN A 110 -14.96 -1.95 1.02
CA ASN A 110 -16.06 -2.91 0.89
C ASN A 110 -15.96 -4.10 1.86
N SER A 111 -15.21 -3.96 2.97
CA SER A 111 -15.25 -4.92 4.07
C SER A 111 -16.50 -4.75 4.91
N VAL A 112 -17.02 -5.88 5.40
CA VAL A 112 -18.12 -5.90 6.41
C VAL A 112 -17.59 -5.94 7.84
N ASP A 113 -16.27 -6.00 8.02
CA ASP A 113 -15.63 -6.02 9.33
C ASP A 113 -15.00 -4.65 9.64
N PRO A 114 -15.46 -3.94 10.69
CA PRO A 114 -14.89 -2.65 11.10
C PRO A 114 -13.38 -2.68 11.36
N TYR A 115 -12.80 -3.85 11.64
CA TYR A 115 -11.36 -4.02 11.81
C TYR A 115 -10.60 -3.58 10.56
N PHE A 116 -11.06 -3.99 9.37
CA PHE A 116 -10.41 -3.66 8.11
C PHE A 116 -10.77 -2.26 7.57
N LEU A 117 -11.86 -1.68 8.09
CA LEU A 117 -12.25 -0.30 7.74
C LEU A 117 -11.42 0.72 8.51
N ILE A 118 -11.25 0.55 9.83
CA ILE A 118 -10.58 1.52 10.71
C ILE A 118 -9.85 0.89 11.90
N GLY A 119 -10.19 -0.32 12.34
CA GLY A 119 -9.64 -0.92 13.55
C GLY A 119 -8.14 -1.18 13.46
N ALA A 120 -7.66 -1.76 12.36
CA ALA A 120 -6.24 -1.99 12.13
C ALA A 120 -5.46 -0.67 12.06
N GLN A 121 -6.06 0.37 11.47
CA GLN A 121 -5.46 1.69 11.34
C GLN A 121 -5.30 2.38 12.69
N ILE A 122 -6.31 2.27 13.58
CA ILE A 122 -6.23 2.78 14.96
C ILE A 122 -5.07 2.12 15.72
N LEU A 123 -4.91 0.79 15.57
CA LEU A 123 -3.83 0.05 16.22
C LEU A 123 -2.45 0.35 15.62
N GLY A 124 -2.38 0.53 14.29
CA GLY A 124 -1.14 0.76 13.56
C GLY A 124 -0.61 2.19 13.61
N ALA A 125 -1.49 3.20 13.69
CA ALA A 125 -1.12 4.61 13.60
C ALA A 125 -0.04 5.06 14.61
N PRO A 126 -0.09 4.67 15.91
CA PRO A 126 0.97 5.03 16.85
C PRO A 126 2.34 4.46 16.45
N LEU A 127 2.35 3.26 15.86
CA LEU A 127 3.57 2.60 15.43
C LEU A 127 4.15 3.26 14.16
N VAL A 128 3.30 3.59 13.20
CA VAL A 128 3.65 4.34 11.99
C VAL A 128 4.30 5.67 12.37
N LYS A 129 3.68 6.43 13.29
CA LYS A 129 4.24 7.67 13.82
C LYS A 129 5.57 7.47 14.53
N LYS A 130 5.68 6.44 15.40
CA LYS A 130 6.90 6.13 16.15
C LYS A 130 8.08 5.78 15.22
N TYR A 131 7.80 5.11 14.11
CA TYR A 131 8.82 4.70 13.14
C TYR A 131 9.17 5.78 12.12
N GLY A 132 8.41 6.89 12.10
CA GLY A 132 8.60 7.98 11.14
C GLY A 132 8.29 7.56 9.69
N LEU A 133 7.42 6.55 9.51
CA LEU A 133 6.96 6.16 8.19
C LEU A 133 6.00 7.20 7.63
N GLU A 134 6.09 7.47 6.35
CA GLU A 134 5.13 8.32 5.65
C GLU A 134 3.82 7.55 5.44
N PRO A 135 2.68 7.94 6.06
CA PRO A 135 1.40 7.32 5.77
C PRO A 135 0.81 7.91 4.48
N ILE A 136 0.55 7.05 3.50
CA ILE A 136 -0.10 7.44 2.24
C ILE A 136 -1.54 6.90 2.28
N SER A 137 -2.51 7.80 2.27
CA SER A 137 -3.94 7.47 2.41
C SER A 137 -4.46 6.75 1.17
N MET A 138 -5.08 5.57 1.35
CA MET A 138 -5.56 4.74 0.25
C MET A 138 -6.88 4.05 0.55
N GLY A 139 -7.83 4.12 -0.38
CA GLY A 139 -9.02 3.27 -0.41
C GLY A 139 -8.70 1.96 -1.13
N TYR A 140 -8.97 0.82 -0.48
CA TYR A 140 -8.76 -0.51 -1.03
C TYR A 140 -10.11 -1.13 -1.33
N ILE A 141 -10.31 -1.65 -2.54
CA ILE A 141 -11.59 -2.17 -3.02
C ILE A 141 -11.35 -3.52 -3.68
N ILE A 142 -11.99 -4.56 -3.16
CA ILE A 142 -11.98 -5.90 -3.76
C ILE A 142 -13.00 -5.95 -4.89
N VAL A 143 -12.56 -6.40 -6.07
CA VAL A 143 -13.43 -6.58 -7.25
C VAL A 143 -13.35 -8.03 -7.76
N GLY A 144 -14.33 -8.46 -8.53
CA GLY A 144 -14.38 -9.80 -9.12
C GLY A 144 -14.57 -10.89 -8.08
N GLU A 145 -13.71 -11.91 -8.09
CA GLU A 145 -13.79 -13.06 -7.16
C GLU A 145 -13.16 -12.78 -5.80
N GLY A 146 -12.35 -11.71 -5.69
CA GLY A 146 -11.79 -11.23 -4.44
C GLY A 146 -10.56 -11.98 -3.91
N GLY A 147 -10.29 -13.17 -4.38
CA GLY A 147 -9.11 -13.96 -3.98
C GLY A 147 -8.91 -14.09 -2.47
N THR A 148 -7.68 -14.34 -2.05
CA THR A 148 -7.32 -14.45 -0.61
C THR A 148 -7.55 -13.14 0.15
N ALA A 149 -7.28 -12.00 -0.49
CA ALA A 149 -7.46 -10.69 0.14
C ALA A 149 -8.93 -10.41 0.49
N GLY A 150 -9.85 -10.79 -0.40
CA GLY A 150 -11.28 -10.66 -0.15
C GLY A 150 -11.77 -11.54 1.01
N ILE A 151 -11.31 -12.80 1.07
CA ILE A 151 -11.68 -13.74 2.15
C ILE A 151 -11.14 -13.24 3.50
N VAL A 152 -9.84 -12.94 3.58
CA VAL A 152 -9.19 -12.48 4.81
C VAL A 152 -9.78 -11.14 5.26
N GLY A 153 -9.98 -10.22 4.32
CA GLY A 153 -10.53 -8.89 4.57
C GLY A 153 -12.03 -8.86 4.82
N LYS A 154 -12.72 -10.01 4.71
CA LYS A 154 -14.20 -10.11 4.83
C LYS A 154 -14.90 -9.09 3.93
N ALA A 155 -14.42 -8.96 2.71
CA ALA A 155 -15.01 -8.05 1.74
C ALA A 155 -16.24 -8.66 1.08
N ILE A 156 -17.16 -7.78 0.64
CA ILE A 156 -18.16 -8.12 -0.37
C ILE A 156 -17.59 -7.63 -1.71
N PRO A 157 -17.03 -8.53 -2.54
CA PRO A 157 -16.39 -8.11 -3.78
C PRO A 157 -17.39 -7.44 -4.73
N VAL A 158 -16.95 -6.37 -5.38
CA VAL A 158 -17.76 -5.72 -6.43
C VAL A 158 -17.68 -6.59 -7.70
N PRO A 159 -18.81 -7.09 -8.23
CA PRO A 159 -18.81 -7.88 -9.45
C PRO A 159 -18.27 -7.08 -10.64
N TYR A 160 -17.53 -7.74 -11.55
CA TYR A 160 -17.04 -7.09 -12.79
C TYR A 160 -18.17 -6.51 -13.66
N THR A 161 -19.39 -7.07 -13.54
CA THR A 161 -20.59 -6.60 -14.25
C THR A 161 -21.20 -5.33 -13.64
N LYS A 162 -20.63 -4.81 -12.54
CA LYS A 162 -21.14 -3.65 -11.79
C LYS A 162 -20.04 -2.61 -11.51
N PRO A 163 -19.34 -2.11 -12.57
CA PRO A 163 -18.24 -1.17 -12.39
C PRO A 163 -18.67 0.15 -11.72
N GLU A 164 -19.95 0.53 -11.85
CA GLU A 164 -20.52 1.71 -11.19
C GLU A 164 -20.45 1.63 -9.65
N LEU A 165 -20.48 0.42 -9.09
CA LEU A 165 -20.31 0.23 -7.63
C LEU A 165 -18.85 0.45 -7.21
N ALA A 166 -17.87 0.01 -8.02
CA ALA A 166 -16.46 0.31 -7.75
C ALA A 166 -16.19 1.81 -7.83
N ALA A 167 -16.76 2.48 -8.85
CA ALA A 167 -16.66 3.92 -8.98
C ALA A 167 -17.28 4.67 -7.78
N ALA A 168 -18.44 4.19 -7.28
CA ALA A 168 -19.08 4.78 -6.10
C ALA A 168 -18.22 4.63 -4.83
N HIS A 169 -17.60 3.45 -4.61
CA HIS A 169 -16.64 3.26 -3.50
C HIS A 169 -15.42 4.18 -3.64
N ALA A 170 -14.86 4.30 -4.85
CA ALA A 170 -13.72 5.17 -5.10
C ALA A 170 -14.06 6.65 -4.82
N LEU A 171 -15.23 7.10 -5.25
CA LEU A 171 -15.71 8.47 -4.99
C LEU A 171 -15.92 8.72 -3.49
N ALA A 172 -16.50 7.74 -2.78
CA ALA A 172 -16.63 7.81 -1.33
C ALA A 172 -15.26 7.90 -0.64
N GLY A 173 -14.28 7.08 -1.06
CA GLY A 173 -12.91 7.17 -0.59
C GLY A 173 -12.30 8.55 -0.81
N GLN A 174 -12.47 9.13 -2.00
CA GLN A 174 -12.03 10.50 -2.30
C GLN A 174 -12.66 11.53 -1.36
N TYR A 175 -13.96 11.44 -1.11
CA TYR A 175 -14.65 12.37 -0.20
C TYR A 175 -14.22 12.22 1.25
N LEU A 176 -13.77 11.02 1.65
CA LEU A 176 -13.16 10.76 2.96
C LEU A 176 -11.68 11.20 3.05
N GLY A 177 -11.12 11.77 1.97
CA GLY A 177 -9.75 12.29 1.96
C GLY A 177 -8.69 11.26 1.59
N MET A 178 -9.05 10.16 0.93
CA MET A 178 -8.09 9.20 0.40
C MET A 178 -7.48 9.73 -0.88
N HIS A 179 -6.15 9.62 -1.00
CA HIS A 179 -5.39 10.16 -2.14
C HIS A 179 -5.26 9.16 -3.28
N PHE A 180 -5.28 7.87 -2.95
CA PHE A 180 -5.19 6.77 -3.90
C PHE A 180 -6.35 5.80 -3.73
N ILE A 181 -6.69 5.12 -4.82
CA ILE A 181 -7.62 4.00 -4.82
C ILE A 181 -6.92 2.80 -5.44
N TYR A 182 -6.97 1.67 -4.74
CA TYR A 182 -6.44 0.39 -5.21
C TYR A 182 -7.59 -0.57 -5.50
N LEU A 183 -7.64 -1.09 -6.73
CA LEU A 183 -8.59 -2.12 -7.13
C LEU A 183 -7.88 -3.48 -7.14
N GLU A 184 -8.33 -4.39 -6.29
CA GLU A 184 -7.81 -5.75 -6.20
C GLU A 184 -8.69 -6.71 -6.99
N GLY A 185 -8.13 -7.28 -8.04
CA GLY A 185 -8.86 -8.15 -8.97
C GLY A 185 -8.61 -9.66 -8.76
N GLY A 186 -7.77 -10.02 -7.78
CA GLY A 186 -7.38 -11.41 -7.50
C GLY A 186 -6.02 -11.80 -8.03
#